data_3bc4e5a01da4500482f4d8ee00e49d01
#
_entry.id   3bc4e5a01da4500482f4d8ee00e49d01
#
_cell.length_a   1.000
_cell.length_b   1.000
_cell.length_c   1.000
_cell.angle_alpha   90.00
_cell.angle_beta   90.00
_cell.angle_gamma   90.00
#
_symmetry.space_group_name_H-M   'P 1'
#
loop_
_entity.id
_entity.type
_entity.pdbx_description
1 polymer ?
#
loop_
_entity_poly.entity_id
_entity_poly.type
_entity_poly.pdbx_seq_one_letter_code
_entity_poly.pdbx_strand_id
1 'polypeptide(L)'
;GAGIQVADQAGGYASFFAHMDNQDGQYAKSAAKVINKQLYNRMNPTDVRRDWWDPNDKDAPYVGRKFAFSNVASWLGDYIYMRVEEMYFTAAEAALRSENLPNNVQVARDLMNTVMAERDTRYNANNRSGLNLGATTTTWTGSLLEDILIQRRIELWGEYGRLFDVRRLGQGID
;
A
#
# COMPACT_ATOMS: atom_id res chain seq x y z
N GLY A 1 -15.35 -9.43 -3.36
CA GLY A 1 -14.29 -9.70 -4.31
C GLY A 1 -14.76 -10.61 -5.43
N ALA A 2 -14.06 -10.62 -6.56
CA ALA A 2 -14.31 -11.57 -7.63
C ALA A 2 -13.29 -12.71 -7.46
N GLY A 3 -13.78 -13.92 -7.20
CA GLY A 3 -12.94 -15.11 -7.08
C GLY A 3 -12.48 -15.63 -8.47
N ILE A 4 -11.36 -16.33 -8.49
CA ILE A 4 -10.91 -17.03 -9.70
C ILE A 4 -11.82 -18.22 -9.94
N GLN A 5 -12.38 -18.30 -11.13
CA GLN A 5 -13.22 -19.42 -11.53
C GLN A 5 -12.40 -20.70 -11.65
N VAL A 6 -13.02 -21.84 -11.42
CA VAL A 6 -12.35 -23.17 -11.54
C VAL A 6 -11.72 -23.36 -12.93
N ALA A 7 -12.32 -22.82 -13.97
CA ALA A 7 -11.77 -22.85 -15.33
C ALA A 7 -10.42 -22.15 -15.46
N ASP A 8 -10.12 -21.19 -14.58
CA ASP A 8 -8.86 -20.44 -14.58
C ASP A 8 -7.72 -21.20 -13.89
N GLN A 9 -8.01 -22.34 -13.27
CA GLN A 9 -7.00 -23.19 -12.65
C GLN A 9 -5.94 -23.67 -13.64
N ALA A 10 -6.34 -23.96 -14.88
CA ALA A 10 -5.39 -24.28 -15.95
C ALA A 10 -4.50 -23.07 -16.31
N GLY A 11 -4.95 -21.88 -15.95
CA GLY A 11 -4.25 -20.61 -16.10
C GLY A 11 -3.55 -20.14 -14.83
N GLY A 12 -3.26 -21.00 -13.88
CA GLY A 12 -2.56 -20.64 -12.63
C GLY A 12 -1.27 -19.83 -12.86
N TYR A 13 -0.67 -19.97 -14.03
CA TYR A 13 0.46 -19.17 -14.50
C TYR A 13 0.09 -17.75 -14.93
N ALA A 14 -1.14 -17.48 -15.31
CA ALA A 14 -1.61 -16.17 -15.74
C ALA A 14 -2.28 -15.36 -14.63
N SER A 15 -2.46 -15.92 -13.45
CA SER A 15 -3.15 -15.24 -12.36
C SER A 15 -2.28 -14.18 -11.70
N PHE A 16 -2.92 -13.19 -11.09
CA PHE A 16 -2.25 -12.20 -10.26
C PHE A 16 -1.42 -12.86 -9.14
N PHE A 17 -1.96 -13.89 -8.48
CA PHE A 17 -1.28 -14.61 -7.40
C PHE A 17 -0.08 -15.41 -7.88
N ALA A 18 -0.07 -15.91 -9.11
CA ALA A 18 1.11 -16.57 -9.67
C ALA A 18 2.33 -15.63 -9.67
N HIS A 19 2.11 -14.33 -9.76
CA HIS A 19 3.15 -13.30 -9.74
C HIS A 19 3.38 -12.66 -8.37
N MET A 20 2.40 -12.66 -7.49
CA MET A 20 2.42 -11.88 -6.24
C MET A 20 2.51 -12.73 -4.98
N ASP A 21 2.08 -13.99 -5.02
CA ASP A 21 2.27 -14.94 -3.92
C ASP A 21 3.70 -15.46 -3.94
N ASN A 22 4.56 -14.90 -3.11
CA ASN A 22 5.97 -15.28 -3.07
C ASN A 22 6.22 -16.66 -2.44
N GLN A 23 5.22 -17.29 -1.84
CA GLN A 23 5.32 -18.63 -1.26
C GLN A 23 4.96 -19.71 -2.27
N ASP A 24 3.84 -19.54 -2.95
CA ASP A 24 3.24 -20.57 -3.81
C ASP A 24 3.11 -20.16 -5.27
N GLY A 25 3.22 -18.86 -5.59
CA GLY A 25 3.11 -18.35 -6.95
C GLY A 25 4.23 -18.82 -7.85
N GLN A 26 3.88 -19.38 -9.01
CA GLN A 26 4.84 -19.98 -9.94
C GLN A 26 5.96 -19.03 -10.37
N TYR A 27 5.62 -17.79 -10.69
CA TYR A 27 6.60 -16.78 -11.13
C TYR A 27 7.20 -16.00 -9.96
N ALA A 28 6.48 -15.84 -8.86
CA ALA A 28 6.96 -15.11 -7.70
C ALA A 28 8.14 -15.82 -7.04
N LYS A 29 8.17 -17.16 -7.04
CA LYS A 29 9.31 -17.95 -6.55
C LYS A 29 10.62 -17.66 -7.28
N SER A 30 10.55 -17.31 -8.57
CA SER A 30 11.73 -16.99 -9.39
C SER A 30 12.07 -15.50 -9.39
N ALA A 31 11.13 -14.64 -9.03
CA ALA A 31 11.26 -13.19 -9.05
C ALA A 31 10.48 -12.57 -7.87
N ALA A 32 10.96 -12.82 -6.66
CA ALA A 32 10.33 -12.39 -5.42
C ALA A 32 10.04 -10.88 -5.42
N LYS A 33 8.84 -10.51 -5.01
CA LYS A 33 8.43 -9.12 -4.85
C LYS A 33 8.77 -8.67 -3.44
N VAL A 34 9.65 -7.68 -3.34
CA VAL A 34 10.14 -7.13 -2.08
C VAL A 34 9.70 -5.67 -1.93
N ILE A 35 9.45 -5.23 -0.70
CA ILE A 35 9.26 -3.81 -0.43
C ILE A 35 10.61 -3.10 -0.36
N ASN A 36 10.64 -1.84 -0.79
CA ASN A 36 11.82 -0.99 -0.57
C ASN A 36 12.09 -0.85 0.94
N LYS A 37 13.32 -1.15 1.36
CA LYS A 37 13.74 -1.11 2.77
C LYS A 37 13.48 0.23 3.43
N GLN A 38 13.69 1.34 2.72
CA GLN A 38 13.44 2.68 3.26
C GLN A 38 11.96 2.91 3.54
N LEU A 39 11.08 2.42 2.65
CA LEU A 39 9.63 2.49 2.84
C LEU A 39 9.20 1.62 4.03
N TYR A 40 9.71 0.39 4.14
CA TYR A 40 9.46 -0.48 5.30
C TYR A 40 9.87 0.18 6.61
N ASN A 41 11.02 0.82 6.66
CA ASN A 41 11.54 1.48 7.86
C ASN A 41 10.77 2.76 8.25
N ARG A 42 9.87 3.26 7.40
CA ARG A 42 8.97 4.38 7.74
C ARG A 42 7.77 3.96 8.57
N MET A 43 7.45 2.67 8.59
CA MET A 43 6.40 2.14 9.44
C MET A 43 6.86 2.07 10.88
N ASN A 44 6.00 2.51 11.81
CA ASN A 44 6.26 2.31 13.25
C ASN A 44 6.38 0.81 13.56
N PRO A 45 7.12 0.43 14.61
CA PRO A 45 7.17 -0.96 15.06
C PRO A 45 5.80 -1.56 15.43
N THR A 46 4.83 -0.73 15.75
CA THR A 46 3.45 -1.09 16.11
C THR A 46 2.51 -1.19 14.90
N ASP A 47 2.99 -0.89 13.70
CA ASP A 47 2.19 -0.98 12.47
C ASP A 47 2.03 -2.45 12.08
N VAL A 48 0.81 -2.95 12.12
CA VAL A 48 0.49 -4.36 11.81
C VAL A 48 0.79 -4.73 10.36
N ARG A 49 0.89 -3.76 9.45
CA ARG A 49 1.26 -4.01 8.06
C ARG A 49 2.71 -4.46 7.90
N ARG A 50 3.56 -4.27 8.93
CA ARG A 50 4.93 -4.80 8.90
C ARG A 50 4.95 -6.31 8.70
N ASP A 51 3.92 -7.01 9.14
CA ASP A 51 3.77 -8.46 8.97
C ASP A 51 3.47 -8.87 7.51
N TRP A 52 3.17 -7.90 6.64
CA TRP A 52 3.03 -8.16 5.21
C TRP A 52 4.37 -8.41 4.50
N TRP A 53 5.50 -8.26 5.19
CA TRP A 53 6.83 -8.50 4.65
C TRP A 53 7.73 -9.19 5.66
N ASP A 54 8.62 -10.03 5.16
CA ASP A 54 9.63 -10.68 5.99
C ASP A 54 11.02 -10.02 5.79
N PRO A 55 11.46 -9.18 6.74
CA PRO A 55 12.77 -8.53 6.64
C PRO A 55 13.94 -9.51 6.80
N ASN A 56 13.69 -10.72 7.31
CA ASN A 56 14.70 -11.71 7.66
C ASN A 56 14.71 -12.92 6.70
N ASP A 57 13.94 -12.86 5.62
CA ASP A 57 14.00 -13.92 4.61
C ASP A 57 15.42 -14.05 4.07
N LYS A 58 15.91 -15.31 3.93
CA LYS A 58 17.30 -15.59 3.60
C LYS A 58 17.62 -15.31 2.14
N ASP A 59 16.68 -15.55 1.27
CA ASP A 59 16.85 -15.47 -0.18
C ASP A 59 16.40 -14.12 -0.74
N ALA A 60 15.37 -13.53 -0.12
CA ALA A 60 14.80 -12.27 -0.53
C ALA A 60 14.37 -11.42 0.69
N PRO A 61 15.30 -10.74 1.39
CA PRO A 61 14.95 -9.87 2.51
C PRO A 61 13.87 -8.86 2.14
N TYR A 62 12.89 -8.68 3.02
CA TYR A 62 11.69 -7.86 2.82
C TYR A 62 10.70 -8.42 1.79
N VAL A 63 10.72 -9.72 1.55
CA VAL A 63 9.77 -10.40 0.66
C VAL A 63 8.33 -10.18 1.11
N GLY A 64 7.45 -9.90 0.14
CA GLY A 64 6.03 -9.69 0.38
C GLY A 64 5.28 -10.96 0.73
N ARG A 65 4.43 -10.87 1.74
CA ARG A 65 3.49 -11.93 2.18
C ARG A 65 2.04 -11.45 2.17
N LYS A 66 1.81 -10.25 1.64
CA LYS A 66 0.49 -9.63 1.58
C LYS A 66 -0.50 -10.40 0.69
N PHE A 67 0.01 -11.05 -0.35
CA PHE A 67 -0.80 -11.76 -1.32
C PHE A 67 -0.51 -13.25 -1.22
N ALA A 68 -1.56 -14.04 -1.06
CA ALA A 68 -1.47 -15.49 -1.03
C ALA A 68 -2.71 -16.10 -1.66
N PHE A 69 -2.57 -17.27 -2.26
CA PHE A 69 -3.72 -18.07 -2.65
C PHE A 69 -4.55 -18.41 -1.41
N SER A 70 -5.85 -18.26 -1.48
CA SER A 70 -6.77 -18.70 -0.42
C SER A 70 -6.85 -20.23 -0.34
N ASN A 71 -6.59 -20.91 -1.45
CA ASN A 71 -6.47 -22.36 -1.54
C ASN A 71 -5.44 -22.73 -2.60
N VAL A 72 -4.27 -23.15 -2.17
CA VAL A 72 -3.15 -23.55 -3.05
C VAL A 72 -3.48 -24.79 -3.88
N ALA A 73 -4.19 -25.77 -3.30
CA ALA A 73 -4.52 -27.01 -4.00
C ALA A 73 -5.43 -26.80 -5.23
N SER A 74 -6.24 -25.75 -5.21
CA SER A 74 -7.13 -25.37 -6.31
C SER A 74 -6.77 -24.03 -6.97
N TRP A 75 -5.66 -23.43 -6.58
CA TRP A 75 -5.17 -22.16 -7.12
C TRP A 75 -6.21 -21.02 -7.05
N LEU A 76 -6.99 -20.98 -5.95
CA LEU A 76 -8.02 -19.99 -5.74
C LEU A 76 -7.48 -18.77 -4.98
N GLY A 77 -7.89 -17.60 -5.41
CA GLY A 77 -7.63 -16.35 -4.72
C GLY A 77 -8.61 -15.27 -5.18
N ASP A 78 -8.97 -14.37 -4.26
CA ASP A 78 -9.89 -13.29 -4.55
C ASP A 78 -9.17 -12.06 -5.11
N TYR A 79 -9.57 -11.60 -6.28
CA TYR A 79 -9.11 -10.33 -6.82
C TYR A 79 -9.81 -9.18 -6.10
N ILE A 80 -9.02 -8.29 -5.54
CA ILE A 80 -9.52 -7.08 -4.89
C ILE A 80 -9.42 -5.93 -5.89
N TYR A 81 -10.55 -5.53 -6.47
CA TYR A 81 -10.62 -4.44 -7.45
C TYR A 81 -10.68 -3.05 -6.80
N MET A 82 -11.20 -2.96 -5.60
CA MET A 82 -11.35 -1.70 -4.89
C MET A 82 -11.29 -1.95 -3.38
N ARG A 83 -10.64 -1.04 -2.67
CA ARG A 83 -10.51 -1.09 -1.22
C ARG A 83 -11.03 0.20 -0.59
N VAL A 84 -11.68 0.06 0.54
CA VAL A 84 -12.20 1.19 1.32
C VAL A 84 -11.06 2.12 1.76
N GLU A 85 -9.93 1.56 2.14
CA GLU A 85 -8.75 2.33 2.55
C GLU A 85 -8.25 3.24 1.44
N GLU A 86 -8.31 2.80 0.18
CA GLU A 86 -7.96 3.63 -0.96
C GLU A 86 -8.86 4.87 -1.07
N MET A 87 -10.15 4.70 -0.78
CA MET A 87 -11.11 5.81 -0.78
C MET A 87 -10.80 6.81 0.33
N TYR A 88 -10.43 6.35 1.52
CA TYR A 88 -10.01 7.23 2.62
C TYR A 88 -8.76 8.04 2.27
N PHE A 89 -7.72 7.43 1.72
CA PHE A 89 -6.51 8.14 1.31
C PHE A 89 -6.81 9.15 0.19
N THR A 90 -7.64 8.79 -0.78
CA THR A 90 -8.05 9.68 -1.86
C THR A 90 -8.83 10.86 -1.32
N ALA A 91 -9.78 10.62 -0.42
CA ALA A 91 -10.58 11.67 0.21
C ALA A 91 -9.72 12.58 1.09
N ALA A 92 -8.77 12.03 1.84
CA ALA A 92 -7.85 12.81 2.67
C ALA A 92 -6.98 13.74 1.83
N GLU A 93 -6.42 13.25 0.73
CA GLU A 93 -5.64 14.08 -0.19
C GLU A 93 -6.50 15.14 -0.86
N ALA A 94 -7.70 14.79 -1.33
CA ALA A 94 -8.63 15.72 -1.95
C ALA A 94 -9.07 16.81 -0.98
N ALA A 95 -9.39 16.45 0.26
CA ALA A 95 -9.73 17.42 1.32
C ALA A 95 -8.56 18.38 1.54
N LEU A 96 -7.35 17.86 1.73
CA LEU A 96 -6.17 18.66 2.00
C LEU A 96 -5.85 19.66 0.88
N ARG A 97 -6.09 19.28 -0.38
CA ARG A 97 -5.85 20.12 -1.56
C ARG A 97 -7.01 21.07 -1.88
N SER A 98 -8.15 20.94 -1.21
CA SER A 98 -9.31 21.77 -1.49
C SER A 98 -9.16 23.16 -0.84
N GLU A 99 -9.17 24.20 -1.64
CA GLU A 99 -9.14 25.60 -1.17
C GLU A 99 -10.52 26.04 -0.63
N ASN A 100 -11.59 25.37 -1.05
CA ASN A 100 -12.97 25.75 -0.74
C ASN A 100 -13.58 24.96 0.41
N LEU A 101 -12.89 23.93 0.93
CA LEU A 101 -13.38 23.12 2.03
C LEU A 101 -12.98 23.75 3.38
N PRO A 102 -13.95 24.21 4.20
CA PRO A 102 -13.65 24.69 5.55
C PRO A 102 -12.94 23.60 6.36
N ASN A 103 -11.92 24.00 7.13
CA ASN A 103 -11.14 23.07 7.97
C ASN A 103 -10.53 21.87 7.21
N ASN A 104 -10.21 22.06 5.95
CA ASN A 104 -9.69 21.04 5.04
C ASN A 104 -8.55 20.19 5.63
N VAL A 105 -7.61 20.82 6.35
CA VAL A 105 -6.51 20.11 7.02
C VAL A 105 -7.02 19.18 8.12
N GLN A 106 -8.00 19.64 8.91
CA GLN A 106 -8.56 18.81 9.98
C GLN A 106 -9.38 17.64 9.40
N VAL A 107 -10.17 17.89 8.36
CA VAL A 107 -10.89 16.82 7.65
C VAL A 107 -9.92 15.76 7.12
N ALA A 108 -8.82 16.17 6.51
CA ALA A 108 -7.81 15.24 6.03
C ALA A 108 -7.18 14.42 7.17
N ARG A 109 -6.89 15.06 8.32
CA ARG A 109 -6.37 14.37 9.51
C ARG A 109 -7.35 13.34 10.07
N ASP A 110 -8.62 13.68 10.14
CA ASP A 110 -9.65 12.79 10.68
C ASP A 110 -9.84 11.55 9.79
N LEU A 111 -9.82 11.73 8.47
CA LEU A 111 -9.85 10.63 7.51
C LEU A 111 -8.61 9.71 7.66
N MET A 112 -7.43 10.29 7.82
CA MET A 112 -6.20 9.53 8.05
C MET A 112 -6.23 8.78 9.38
N ASN A 113 -6.66 9.44 10.46
CA ASN A 113 -6.77 8.79 11.77
C ASN A 113 -7.77 7.63 11.74
N THR A 114 -8.86 7.75 10.99
CA THR A 114 -9.87 6.68 10.86
C THR A 114 -9.26 5.42 10.25
N VAL A 115 -8.56 5.54 9.12
CA VAL A 115 -7.99 4.36 8.47
C VAL A 115 -6.78 3.81 9.22
N MET A 116 -5.97 4.68 9.78
CA MET A 116 -4.74 4.29 10.45
C MET A 116 -4.95 3.73 11.86
N ALA A 117 -6.10 3.98 12.50
CA ALA A 117 -6.44 3.38 13.80
C ALA A 117 -6.39 1.84 13.76
N GLU A 118 -6.77 1.25 12.61
CA GLU A 118 -6.74 -0.19 12.39
C GLU A 118 -5.37 -0.73 11.95
N ARG A 119 -4.41 0.15 11.71
CA ARG A 119 -3.08 -0.21 11.19
C ARG A 119 -1.96 0.00 12.19
N ASP A 120 -2.02 1.08 12.94
CA ASP A 120 -0.94 1.46 13.84
C ASP A 120 -1.45 2.21 15.07
N THR A 121 -1.36 1.59 16.23
CA THR A 121 -1.80 2.16 17.52
C THR A 121 -1.05 3.43 17.93
N ARG A 122 0.11 3.70 17.33
CA ARG A 122 0.93 4.89 17.59
C ARG A 122 0.74 6.01 16.57
N TYR A 123 -0.07 5.77 15.55
CA TYR A 123 -0.30 6.77 14.52
C TYR A 123 -1.15 7.93 15.03
N ASN A 124 -0.75 9.15 14.66
CA ASN A 124 -1.52 10.36 14.92
C ASN A 124 -1.28 11.40 13.83
N ALA A 125 -2.27 11.62 12.98
CA ALA A 125 -2.21 12.61 11.90
C ALA A 125 -2.18 14.07 12.42
N ASN A 126 -2.61 14.33 13.66
CA ASN A 126 -2.57 15.67 14.24
C ASN A 126 -1.13 16.19 14.45
N ASN A 127 -0.16 15.30 14.46
CA ASN A 127 1.26 15.66 14.56
C ASN A 127 1.90 15.98 13.20
N ARG A 128 1.11 16.06 12.11
CA ARG A 128 1.59 16.37 10.77
C ARG A 128 1.24 17.80 10.39
N SER A 129 2.16 18.50 9.73
CA SER A 129 1.92 19.81 9.13
C SER A 129 1.13 19.68 7.82
N GLY A 130 0.52 20.76 7.34
CA GLY A 130 -0.32 20.76 6.14
C GLY A 130 0.36 20.37 4.83
N LEU A 131 0.08 21.09 3.75
CA LEU A 131 0.70 20.86 2.44
C LEU A 131 2.17 21.26 2.43
N ASN A 132 3.01 20.36 1.93
CA ASN A 132 4.35 20.69 1.46
C ASN A 132 4.54 20.13 0.05
N LEU A 133 4.47 21.01 -0.94
CA LEU A 133 4.55 20.64 -2.36
C LEU A 133 5.97 20.26 -2.81
N GLY A 134 6.98 20.54 -1.99
CA GLY A 134 8.38 20.16 -2.25
C GLY A 134 8.76 18.77 -1.75
N ALA A 135 7.83 18.02 -1.17
CA ALA A 135 8.10 16.69 -0.65
C ALA A 135 8.46 15.71 -1.79
N THR A 136 9.61 15.09 -1.68
CA THR A 136 10.05 13.99 -2.55
C THR A 136 9.97 12.66 -1.82
N THR A 137 10.03 11.55 -2.54
CA THR A 137 9.99 10.20 -1.94
C THR A 137 11.19 9.89 -1.05
N THR A 138 12.28 10.62 -1.22
CA THR A 138 13.54 10.43 -0.49
C THR A 138 13.67 11.32 0.74
N THR A 139 12.90 12.42 0.81
CA THR A 139 13.01 13.42 1.86
C THR A 139 11.78 13.41 2.75
N TRP A 140 11.98 13.12 4.05
CA TRP A 140 10.90 13.22 5.03
C TRP A 140 10.71 14.67 5.47
N THR A 141 9.59 15.28 5.10
CA THR A 141 9.28 16.68 5.42
C THR A 141 8.38 16.84 6.63
N GLY A 142 7.73 15.76 7.08
CA GLY A 142 6.72 15.77 8.14
C GLY A 142 5.39 16.40 7.73
N SER A 143 5.19 16.69 6.43
CA SER A 143 3.92 17.22 5.95
C SER A 143 2.81 16.16 5.98
N LEU A 144 1.57 16.61 6.14
CA LEU A 144 0.41 15.72 6.09
C LEU A 144 0.23 15.14 4.67
N LEU A 145 0.51 15.91 3.62
CA LEU A 145 0.45 15.42 2.25
C LEU A 145 1.45 14.27 2.02
N GLU A 146 2.68 14.44 2.44
CA GLU A 146 3.69 13.38 2.32
C GLU A 146 3.25 12.13 3.08
N ASP A 147 2.73 12.28 4.28
CA ASP A 147 2.25 11.16 5.09
C ASP A 147 1.09 10.42 4.39
N ILE A 148 0.10 11.14 3.86
CA ILE A 148 -1.00 10.55 3.08
C ILE A 148 -0.44 9.70 1.92
N LEU A 149 0.49 10.24 1.16
CA LEU A 149 1.08 9.56 0.00
C LEU A 149 1.90 8.33 0.40
N ILE A 150 2.64 8.41 1.50
CA ILE A 150 3.42 7.28 2.03
C ILE A 150 2.49 6.19 2.55
N GLN A 151 1.49 6.54 3.35
CA GLN A 151 0.55 5.57 3.89
C GLN A 151 -0.24 4.87 2.78
N ARG A 152 -0.66 5.63 1.76
CA ARG A 152 -1.26 5.07 0.55
C ARG A 152 -0.32 4.11 -0.17
N ARG A 153 0.96 4.47 -0.35
CA ARG A 153 1.97 3.62 -1.00
C ARG A 153 2.21 2.32 -0.24
N ILE A 154 2.21 2.34 1.09
CA ILE A 154 2.34 1.15 1.94
C ILE A 154 1.09 0.28 1.81
N GLU A 155 -0.08 0.88 1.99
CA GLU A 155 -1.37 0.16 1.98
C GLU A 155 -1.65 -0.52 0.65
N LEU A 156 -1.38 0.15 -0.46
CA LEU A 156 -1.64 -0.34 -1.81
C LEU A 156 -0.41 -0.99 -2.47
N TRP A 157 0.59 -1.36 -1.64
CA TRP A 157 1.78 -2.03 -2.17
C TRP A 157 1.41 -3.32 -2.93
N GLY A 158 2.01 -3.48 -4.12
CA GLY A 158 1.73 -4.62 -4.99
C GLY A 158 0.42 -4.52 -5.78
N GLU A 159 -0.39 -3.50 -5.51
CA GLU A 159 -1.60 -3.16 -6.27
C GLU A 159 -1.28 -2.11 -7.35
N TYR A 160 -2.27 -1.75 -8.16
CA TYR A 160 -2.05 -0.91 -9.35
C TYR A 160 -1.77 0.58 -9.10
N GLY A 161 -1.99 1.08 -7.88
CA GLY A 161 -2.08 2.53 -7.61
C GLY A 161 -0.78 3.33 -7.80
N ARG A 162 0.40 2.76 -7.55
CA ARG A 162 1.66 3.53 -7.49
C ARG A 162 2.02 4.22 -8.79
N LEU A 163 1.86 3.57 -9.95
CA LEU A 163 2.18 4.17 -11.25
C LEU A 163 1.32 5.40 -11.53
N PHE A 164 0.04 5.35 -11.18
CA PHE A 164 -0.87 6.49 -11.33
C PHE A 164 -0.47 7.64 -10.42
N ASP A 165 -0.10 7.36 -9.17
CA ASP A 165 0.36 8.37 -8.22
C ASP A 165 1.65 9.05 -8.72
N VAL A 166 2.63 8.30 -9.21
CA VAL A 166 3.86 8.84 -9.78
C VAL A 166 3.56 9.79 -10.95
N ARG A 167 2.71 9.35 -11.88
CA ARG A 167 2.37 10.15 -13.06
C ARG A 167 1.61 11.43 -12.72
N ARG A 168 0.57 11.36 -11.87
CA ARG A 168 -0.22 12.54 -11.51
C ARG A 168 0.53 13.54 -10.64
N LEU A 169 1.55 13.08 -9.90
CA LEU A 169 2.37 13.94 -9.03
C LEU A 169 3.62 14.48 -9.76
N GLY A 170 3.88 14.08 -11.01
CA GLY A 170 5.08 14.48 -11.74
C GLY A 170 6.37 13.96 -11.11
N GLN A 171 6.29 12.87 -10.34
CA GLN A 171 7.46 12.27 -9.68
C GLN A 171 8.17 11.31 -10.62
N GLY A 172 9.50 11.18 -10.43
CA GLY A 172 10.26 10.12 -11.10
C GLY A 172 9.85 8.73 -10.63
N ILE A 173 10.17 7.72 -11.42
CA ILE A 173 10.05 6.32 -11.00
C ILE A 173 11.32 5.99 -10.22
N ASP A 174 11.19 5.78 -8.93
CA ASP A 174 12.27 5.32 -8.04
C ASP A 174 12.45 3.81 -8.16
#